data_56e637e132a4ed8f52415617a46b6beb
#
_entry.id   56e637e132a4ed8f52415617a46b6beb
#
_cell.length_a   1.000
_cell.length_b   1.000
_cell.length_c   1.000
_cell.angle_alpha   90.00
_cell.angle_beta   90.00
_cell.angle_gamma   90.00
#
_symmetry.space_group_name_H-M   'P 1'
#
loop_
_entity.id
_entity.type
_entity.pdbx_description
1 polymer ?
#
loop_
_entity_poly.entity_id
_entity_poly.type
_entity_poly.pdbx_seq_one_letter_code
_entity_poly.pdbx_strand_id
1 'polypeptide(L)'
;DFDNNTEQKDFRICYYETVDPTVTEEEVAAKEGNNLPCEEDFFPIEGCFGLKFEQTTDRMSMSDYRFWEKIEQFMRELYPEQAEQLLADEDAKEAFEEELEEYLWDQDELDETPDWLPDAPGHKIGGYPCFTQEDPRNIPKEDDHDILLLQIDTDNIGEREIMWGDSGVANFFISRENLKQRNFQDVIYTWDCC
;
A
#
# COMPACT_ATOMS: atom_id res chain seq x y z
N ASP A 1 -4.31 -2.64 -16.96
CA ASP A 1 -5.65 -2.12 -17.31
C ASP A 1 -6.27 -1.55 -16.04
N PHE A 2 -6.20 -0.22 -15.85
CA PHE A 2 -6.70 0.48 -14.65
C PHE A 2 -8.23 0.37 -14.47
N ASP A 3 -8.96 -0.06 -15.51
CA ASP A 3 -10.42 -0.23 -15.47
C ASP A 3 -10.85 -1.58 -14.85
N ASN A 4 -9.92 -2.53 -14.65
CA ASN A 4 -10.23 -3.85 -14.09
C ASN A 4 -9.05 -4.44 -13.30
N ASN A 5 -8.80 -3.86 -12.15
CA ASN A 5 -7.68 -4.18 -11.26
C ASN A 5 -7.82 -5.51 -10.50
N THR A 6 -8.94 -6.22 -10.62
CA THR A 6 -9.15 -7.56 -10.05
C THR A 6 -8.92 -8.70 -11.06
N GLU A 7 -8.90 -8.41 -12.36
CA GLU A 7 -8.57 -9.43 -13.36
C GLU A 7 -7.05 -9.70 -13.37
N GLN A 8 -6.63 -10.88 -12.91
CA GLN A 8 -5.21 -11.29 -12.88
C GLN A 8 -4.68 -11.61 -14.29
N LYS A 9 -4.68 -10.61 -15.19
CA LYS A 9 -4.11 -10.71 -16.54
C LYS A 9 -2.63 -10.32 -16.56
N ASP A 10 -2.30 -9.24 -15.83
CA ASP A 10 -0.98 -8.62 -15.82
C ASP A 10 -0.19 -8.97 -14.56
N PHE A 11 -0.81 -9.68 -13.63
CA PHE A 11 -0.18 -10.19 -12.42
C PHE A 11 -0.74 -11.55 -12.03
N ARG A 12 -0.04 -12.25 -11.12
CA ARG A 12 -0.49 -13.53 -10.59
C ARG A 12 -0.07 -13.70 -9.14
N ILE A 13 -1.00 -14.10 -8.30
CA ILE A 13 -0.73 -14.48 -6.92
C ILE A 13 -0.66 -16.01 -6.81
N CYS A 14 0.45 -16.52 -6.30
CA CYS A 14 0.64 -17.94 -6.02
C CYS A 14 0.96 -18.12 -4.53
N TYR A 15 0.15 -18.91 -3.85
CA TYR A 15 0.40 -19.26 -2.46
C TYR A 15 1.11 -20.62 -2.35
N TYR A 16 2.20 -20.64 -1.61
CA TYR A 16 2.96 -21.85 -1.28
C TYR A 16 2.89 -22.09 0.24
N GLU A 17 2.29 -23.19 0.67
CA GLU A 17 2.15 -23.52 2.09
C GLU A 17 3.50 -23.80 2.77
N THR A 18 4.46 -24.27 2.01
CA THR A 18 5.81 -24.59 2.49
C THR A 18 6.84 -23.84 1.66
N VAL A 19 7.73 -23.15 2.34
CA VAL A 19 8.88 -22.50 1.72
C VAL A 19 9.97 -23.57 1.52
N ASP A 20 10.42 -23.75 0.27
CA ASP A 20 11.57 -24.57 -0.05
C ASP A 20 12.84 -23.71 -0.12
N PRO A 21 13.74 -23.79 0.86
CA PRO A 21 14.94 -22.97 0.88
C PRO A 21 16.00 -23.40 -0.14
N THR A 22 15.76 -24.47 -0.90
CA THR A 22 16.69 -24.99 -1.91
C THR A 22 16.37 -24.53 -3.32
N VAL A 23 15.22 -23.83 -3.51
CA VAL A 23 14.83 -23.30 -4.82
C VAL A 23 15.83 -22.24 -5.29
N THR A 24 16.29 -22.39 -6.53
CA THR A 24 17.23 -21.47 -7.16
C THR A 24 16.52 -20.40 -7.99
N GLU A 25 17.23 -19.32 -8.29
CA GLU A 25 16.74 -18.25 -9.17
C GLU A 25 16.36 -18.80 -10.55
N GLU A 26 17.16 -19.72 -11.10
CA GLU A 26 16.89 -20.35 -12.40
C GLU A 26 15.60 -21.18 -12.37
N GLU A 27 15.34 -21.89 -11.27
CA GLU A 27 14.10 -22.66 -11.11
C GLU A 27 12.87 -21.78 -10.98
N VAL A 28 13.00 -20.62 -10.32
CA VAL A 28 11.94 -19.62 -10.24
C VAL A 28 11.68 -18.99 -11.61
N ALA A 29 12.73 -18.58 -12.30
CA ALA A 29 12.63 -17.99 -13.64
C ALA A 29 12.06 -18.96 -14.69
N ALA A 30 12.33 -20.28 -14.53
CA ALA A 30 11.83 -21.31 -15.45
C ALA A 30 10.36 -21.68 -15.22
N LYS A 31 9.72 -21.24 -14.14
CA LYS A 31 8.30 -21.51 -13.90
C LYS A 31 7.42 -20.83 -14.95
N GLU A 32 6.40 -21.56 -15.39
CA GLU A 32 5.39 -21.05 -16.33
C GLU A 32 4.70 -19.81 -15.74
N GLY A 33 4.71 -18.73 -16.49
CA GLY A 33 4.15 -17.44 -16.10
C GLY A 33 5.16 -16.41 -15.57
N ASN A 34 6.41 -16.84 -15.24
CA ASN A 34 7.46 -15.90 -14.84
C ASN A 34 8.20 -15.30 -16.06
N ASN A 35 7.90 -15.78 -17.26
CA ASN A 35 8.42 -15.27 -18.54
C ASN A 35 7.27 -14.70 -19.38
N LEU A 36 6.35 -13.97 -18.76
CA LEU A 36 5.35 -13.21 -19.53
C LEU A 36 6.12 -12.20 -20.39
N PRO A 37 5.76 -12.05 -21.70
CA PRO A 37 6.36 -11.02 -22.52
C PRO A 37 5.99 -9.66 -21.91
N CYS A 38 6.94 -9.08 -21.21
CA CYS A 38 6.92 -7.67 -20.88
C CYS A 38 7.27 -6.91 -22.17
N GLU A 39 6.56 -5.86 -22.49
CA GLU A 39 7.04 -4.91 -23.48
C GLU A 39 8.40 -4.44 -22.97
N GLU A 40 9.43 -4.54 -23.80
CA GLU A 40 10.86 -4.52 -23.43
C GLU A 40 11.33 -3.29 -22.65
N ASP A 41 10.46 -2.32 -22.42
CA ASP A 41 10.83 -1.02 -21.86
C ASP A 41 10.37 -0.76 -20.42
N PHE A 42 9.59 -1.66 -19.78
CA PHE A 42 9.11 -1.40 -18.43
C PHE A 42 8.81 -2.65 -17.61
N PHE A 43 9.80 -3.13 -16.89
CA PHE A 43 9.60 -4.08 -15.78
C PHE A 43 10.11 -3.44 -14.48
N PRO A 44 9.26 -3.23 -13.49
CA PRO A 44 9.59 -2.42 -12.32
C PRO A 44 10.65 -3.06 -11.39
N ILE A 45 10.93 -4.36 -11.53
CA ILE A 45 11.82 -5.09 -10.64
C ILE A 45 12.96 -5.71 -11.43
N GLU A 46 14.16 -5.18 -11.29
CA GLU A 46 15.35 -5.73 -11.92
C GLU A 46 16.06 -6.71 -10.99
N GLY A 47 15.94 -8.01 -11.28
CA GLY A 47 16.67 -9.07 -10.61
C GLY A 47 15.86 -9.84 -9.55
N CYS A 48 16.57 -10.54 -8.68
CA CYS A 48 16.03 -11.37 -7.61
C CYS A 48 16.54 -10.86 -6.26
N PHE A 49 15.63 -10.69 -5.31
CA PHE A 49 15.91 -10.12 -3.99
C PHE A 49 15.61 -11.15 -2.89
N GLY A 50 16.54 -11.30 -1.95
CA GLY A 50 16.28 -12.03 -0.72
C GLY A 50 15.51 -11.18 0.26
N LEU A 51 14.43 -11.69 0.83
CA LEU A 51 13.60 -10.97 1.79
C LEU A 51 13.93 -11.35 3.22
N LYS A 52 14.04 -10.36 4.09
CA LYS A 52 14.10 -10.51 5.54
C LYS A 52 12.90 -9.79 6.14
N PHE A 53 12.13 -10.50 6.94
CA PHE A 53 10.94 -9.93 7.59
C PHE A 53 11.27 -9.52 9.01
N GLU A 54 10.87 -8.31 9.36
CA GLU A 54 10.90 -7.79 10.73
C GLU A 54 9.51 -7.32 11.13
N GLN A 55 9.11 -7.62 12.36
CA GLN A 55 7.84 -7.10 12.88
C GLN A 55 8.05 -5.66 13.34
N THR A 56 7.19 -4.78 12.85
CA THR A 56 7.19 -3.37 13.23
C THR A 56 5.78 -2.86 13.51
N THR A 57 5.68 -1.63 13.95
CA THR A 57 4.43 -0.87 13.98
C THR A 57 4.32 -0.07 12.69
N ASP A 58 3.10 0.20 12.26
CA ASP A 58 2.84 0.97 11.06
C ASP A 58 1.82 2.08 11.35
N ARG A 59 1.90 3.19 10.63
CA ARG A 59 0.93 4.27 10.70
C ARG A 59 0.03 4.29 9.47
N MET A 60 -1.18 4.81 9.63
CA MET A 60 -2.06 5.05 8.50
C MET A 60 -1.55 6.26 7.73
N SER A 61 -1.32 6.09 6.42
CA SER A 61 -1.01 7.18 5.53
C SER A 61 -2.23 8.08 5.31
N MET A 62 -2.01 9.37 5.08
CA MET A 62 -3.07 10.31 4.68
C MET A 62 -3.71 9.90 3.35
N SER A 63 -2.97 9.21 2.49
CA SER A 63 -3.48 8.68 1.22
C SER A 63 -4.39 7.46 1.36
N ASP A 64 -4.48 6.81 2.54
CA ASP A 64 -5.46 5.74 2.79
C ASP A 64 -6.86 6.34 2.90
N TYR A 65 -7.82 5.86 2.08
CA TYR A 65 -9.19 6.39 2.03
C TYR A 65 -9.93 6.42 3.38
N ARG A 66 -9.45 5.63 4.36
CA ARG A 66 -10.02 5.57 5.72
C ARG A 66 -9.45 6.61 6.66
N PHE A 67 -8.41 7.34 6.26
CA PHE A 67 -7.66 8.23 7.14
C PHE A 67 -8.57 9.27 7.79
N TRP A 68 -9.31 10.03 6.99
CA TRP A 68 -10.17 11.11 7.49
C TRP A 68 -11.33 10.60 8.35
N GLU A 69 -11.94 9.46 7.98
CA GLU A 69 -12.95 8.80 8.81
C GLU A 69 -12.39 8.42 10.19
N LYS A 70 -11.14 7.96 10.25
CA LYS A 70 -10.48 7.64 11.51
C LYS A 70 -10.14 8.86 12.34
N ILE A 71 -9.70 9.94 11.73
CA ILE A 71 -9.49 11.22 12.41
C ILE A 71 -10.80 11.73 13.01
N GLU A 72 -11.89 11.74 12.25
CA GLU A 72 -13.21 12.12 12.76
C GLU A 72 -13.67 11.24 13.94
N GLN A 73 -13.51 9.93 13.82
CA GLN A 73 -13.85 9.00 14.89
C GLN A 73 -13.04 9.31 16.15
N PHE A 74 -11.74 9.49 16.01
CA PHE A 74 -10.83 9.80 17.11
C PHE A 74 -11.19 11.12 17.79
N MET A 75 -11.52 12.14 17.01
CA MET A 75 -11.97 13.42 17.54
C MET A 75 -13.28 13.29 18.36
N ARG A 76 -14.26 12.54 17.84
CA ARG A 76 -15.53 12.29 18.55
C ARG A 76 -15.33 11.54 19.88
N GLU A 77 -14.34 10.65 19.93
CA GLU A 77 -14.02 9.90 21.15
C GLU A 77 -13.29 10.73 22.20
N LEU A 78 -12.33 11.56 21.80
CA LEU A 78 -11.49 12.32 22.75
C LEU A 78 -12.02 13.74 23.02
N TYR A 79 -12.62 14.37 22.04
CA TYR A 79 -13.04 15.78 22.05
C TYR A 79 -14.46 15.95 21.52
N PRO A 80 -15.49 15.31 22.13
CA PRO A 80 -16.84 15.22 21.56
C PRO A 80 -17.49 16.58 21.30
N GLU A 81 -17.34 17.55 22.19
CA GLU A 81 -17.94 18.88 22.03
C GLU A 81 -17.29 19.68 20.88
N GLN A 82 -15.96 19.60 20.76
CA GLN A 82 -15.21 20.27 19.71
C GLN A 82 -15.46 19.60 18.36
N ALA A 83 -15.50 18.25 18.33
CA ALA A 83 -15.81 17.49 17.14
C ALA A 83 -17.21 17.81 16.60
N GLU A 84 -18.23 17.92 17.47
CA GLU A 84 -19.58 18.26 17.06
C GLU A 84 -19.65 19.66 16.43
N GLN A 85 -18.91 20.63 16.96
CA GLN A 85 -18.86 21.99 16.42
C GLN A 85 -18.12 22.06 15.08
N LEU A 86 -16.94 21.40 14.99
CA LEU A 86 -16.11 21.39 13.78
C LEU A 86 -16.80 20.67 12.63
N LEU A 87 -17.33 19.47 12.89
CA LEU A 87 -17.93 18.63 11.84
C LEU A 87 -19.35 19.10 11.43
N ALA A 88 -19.94 20.07 12.12
CA ALA A 88 -21.21 20.69 11.74
C ALA A 88 -21.03 21.87 10.76
N ASP A 89 -19.80 22.36 10.60
CA ASP A 89 -19.44 23.50 9.75
C ASP A 89 -18.43 23.01 8.68
N GLU A 90 -18.88 22.93 7.43
CA GLU A 90 -18.08 22.39 6.32
C GLU A 90 -16.81 23.24 6.08
N ASP A 91 -16.92 24.56 6.16
CA ASP A 91 -15.76 25.46 5.96
C ASP A 91 -14.72 25.28 7.09
N ALA A 92 -15.19 25.06 8.33
CA ALA A 92 -14.31 24.81 9.45
C ALA A 92 -13.63 23.42 9.37
N LYS A 93 -14.36 22.42 8.87
CA LYS A 93 -13.85 21.09 8.64
C LYS A 93 -12.75 21.11 7.57
N GLU A 94 -13.01 21.74 6.42
CA GLU A 94 -12.05 21.86 5.31
C GLU A 94 -10.76 22.58 5.80
N ALA A 95 -10.90 23.69 6.52
CA ALA A 95 -9.74 24.40 7.08
C ALA A 95 -8.93 23.55 8.08
N PHE A 96 -9.60 22.72 8.89
CA PHE A 96 -8.93 21.81 9.80
C PHE A 96 -8.18 20.69 9.06
N GLU A 97 -8.79 20.14 8.02
CA GLU A 97 -8.17 19.11 7.17
C GLU A 97 -6.91 19.65 6.49
N GLU A 98 -6.99 20.86 5.90
CA GLU A 98 -5.83 21.53 5.29
C GLU A 98 -4.71 21.81 6.32
N GLU A 99 -5.04 22.33 7.52
CA GLU A 99 -4.05 22.60 8.57
C GLU A 99 -3.38 21.30 9.07
N LEU A 100 -4.15 20.22 9.19
CA LEU A 100 -3.62 18.92 9.61
C LEU A 100 -2.75 18.30 8.53
N GLU A 101 -3.12 18.39 7.25
CA GLU A 101 -2.30 17.94 6.12
C GLU A 101 -0.96 18.67 6.10
N GLU A 102 -0.97 20.01 6.17
CA GLU A 102 0.24 20.83 6.20
C GLU A 102 1.15 20.42 7.39
N TYR A 103 0.55 20.25 8.57
CA TYR A 103 1.29 19.83 9.76
C TYR A 103 1.93 18.45 9.60
N LEU A 104 1.21 17.48 9.05
CA LEU A 104 1.72 16.12 8.86
C LEU A 104 2.80 16.06 7.77
N TRP A 105 2.63 16.86 6.72
CA TRP A 105 3.61 16.99 5.65
C TRP A 105 4.93 17.58 6.16
N ASP A 106 4.86 18.64 6.96
CA ASP A 106 6.02 19.23 7.61
C ASP A 106 6.78 18.26 8.53
N GLN A 107 6.05 17.34 9.18
CA GLN A 107 6.68 16.30 10.02
C GLN A 107 7.42 15.24 9.20
N ASP A 108 6.95 14.94 8.00
CA ASP A 108 7.61 13.98 7.11
C ASP A 108 8.90 14.54 6.47
N GLU A 109 8.99 15.86 6.29
CA GLU A 109 10.21 16.54 5.80
C GLU A 109 11.29 16.72 6.87
N LEU A 110 10.98 16.56 8.15
CA LEU A 110 11.98 16.62 9.20
C LEU A 110 12.84 15.36 9.16
N ASP A 111 14.15 15.53 8.95
CA ASP A 111 15.20 14.48 8.95
C ASP A 111 15.24 13.64 10.28
N GLU A 112 14.47 14.06 11.26
CA GLU A 112 14.24 13.40 12.53
C GLU A 112 12.75 13.05 12.68
N THR A 113 12.23 12.12 11.84
CA THR A 113 10.95 11.50 12.17
C THR A 113 11.08 10.88 13.57
N PRO A 114 10.24 11.29 14.52
CA PRO A 114 10.32 10.73 15.86
C PRO A 114 10.22 9.20 15.78
N ASP A 115 11.02 8.47 16.56
CA ASP A 115 11.00 6.98 16.62
C ASP A 115 9.61 6.37 16.84
N TRP A 116 8.64 7.19 17.30
CA TRP A 116 7.25 6.80 17.50
C TRP A 116 6.35 7.00 16.27
N LEU A 117 6.86 7.64 15.20
CA LEU A 117 6.15 7.86 13.95
C LEU A 117 6.79 6.98 12.86
N PRO A 118 6.39 5.71 12.74
CA PRO A 118 6.96 4.82 11.73
C PRO A 118 6.61 5.29 10.32
N ASP A 119 7.53 5.10 9.39
CA ASP A 119 7.32 5.45 8.00
C ASP A 119 6.19 4.63 7.37
N ALA A 120 5.30 5.32 6.65
CA ALA A 120 4.25 4.68 5.87
C ALA A 120 4.76 4.02 4.56
N PRO A 121 5.78 4.58 3.86
CA PRO A 121 6.40 3.93 2.71
C PRO A 121 7.18 2.66 3.08
N GLY A 122 7.77 2.02 2.06
CA GLY A 122 8.60 0.82 2.19
C GLY A 122 7.90 -0.49 1.81
N HIS A 123 8.67 -1.58 1.81
CA HIS A 123 8.14 -2.91 1.51
C HIS A 123 7.49 -3.52 2.75
N LYS A 124 6.24 -3.96 2.65
CA LYS A 124 5.53 -4.52 3.80
C LYS A 124 4.41 -5.50 3.45
N ILE A 125 4.07 -6.33 4.42
CA ILE A 125 2.92 -7.23 4.41
C ILE A 125 2.01 -6.82 5.56
N GLY A 126 0.75 -6.53 5.27
CA GLY A 126 -0.19 -5.98 6.26
C GLY A 126 0.08 -4.52 6.57
N GLY A 127 -0.55 -4.00 7.62
CA GLY A 127 -0.48 -2.57 7.95
C GLY A 127 -1.37 -1.70 7.07
N TYR A 128 -0.93 -0.48 6.82
CA TYR A 128 -1.64 0.51 6.04
C TYR A 128 -0.90 0.82 4.75
N PRO A 129 -1.60 0.90 3.60
CA PRO A 129 -0.95 1.23 2.34
C PRO A 129 -0.45 2.67 2.31
N CYS A 130 0.53 2.89 1.44
CA CYS A 130 0.94 4.20 0.99
C CYS A 130 0.67 4.31 -0.50
N PHE A 131 0.31 5.49 -0.97
CA PHE A 131 0.08 5.81 -2.37
C PHE A 131 0.79 7.11 -2.70
N THR A 132 1.25 7.26 -3.92
CA THR A 132 1.81 8.54 -4.43
C THR A 132 0.73 9.43 -5.01
N GLN A 133 -0.43 8.87 -5.38
CA GLN A 133 -1.58 9.60 -5.89
C GLN A 133 -2.80 9.35 -4.99
N GLU A 134 -3.70 8.47 -5.39
CA GLU A 134 -4.97 8.23 -4.71
C GLU A 134 -5.16 6.75 -4.38
N ASP A 135 -5.89 6.49 -3.30
CA ASP A 135 -6.32 5.14 -2.94
C ASP A 135 -7.46 4.68 -3.88
N PRO A 136 -7.24 3.69 -4.76
CA PRO A 136 -8.25 3.24 -5.71
C PRO A 136 -9.43 2.54 -5.04
N ARG A 137 -9.34 2.19 -3.75
CA ARG A 137 -10.40 1.53 -2.98
C ARG A 137 -11.50 2.49 -2.51
N ASN A 138 -11.35 3.79 -2.74
CA ASN A 138 -12.35 4.79 -2.36
C ASN A 138 -13.62 4.76 -3.24
N ILE A 139 -13.69 3.89 -4.25
CA ILE A 139 -14.81 3.73 -5.17
C ILE A 139 -15.69 2.57 -4.70
N PRO A 140 -16.97 2.64 -4.73
CA PRO A 140 -17.92 2.73 -3.63
C PRO A 140 -17.86 1.55 -2.64
N LYS A 141 -18.41 1.70 -1.45
CA LYS A 141 -18.53 0.85 -0.24
C LYS A 141 -18.88 -0.65 -0.40
N GLU A 142 -18.77 -1.21 -1.58
CA GLU A 142 -18.98 -2.64 -1.86
C GLU A 142 -17.65 -3.40 -1.98
N ASP A 143 -16.53 -2.68 -1.99
CA ASP A 143 -15.21 -3.30 -2.02
C ASP A 143 -14.76 -3.66 -0.60
N ASP A 144 -14.62 -4.96 -0.35
CA ASP A 144 -14.21 -5.51 0.93
C ASP A 144 -12.71 -5.80 1.00
N HIS A 145 -11.91 -5.33 0.02
CA HIS A 145 -10.45 -5.50 -0.07
C HIS A 145 -9.70 -4.58 0.92
N ASP A 146 -10.02 -4.71 2.19
CA ASP A 146 -9.53 -3.86 3.28
C ASP A 146 -8.13 -4.25 3.80
N ILE A 147 -7.61 -5.42 3.39
CA ILE A 147 -6.32 -5.92 3.87
C ILE A 147 -5.23 -5.68 2.85
N LEU A 148 -4.19 -4.96 3.24
CA LEU A 148 -2.95 -4.88 2.49
C LEU A 148 -2.26 -6.24 2.53
N LEU A 149 -2.25 -6.94 1.39
CA LEU A 149 -1.59 -8.23 1.26
C LEU A 149 -0.08 -8.05 1.09
N LEU A 150 0.32 -7.09 0.27
CA LEU A 150 1.72 -6.77 -0.02
C LEU A 150 1.81 -5.35 -0.55
N GLN A 151 2.80 -4.62 -0.08
CA GLN A 151 3.30 -3.38 -0.67
C GLN A 151 4.73 -3.58 -1.12
N ILE A 152 5.04 -3.16 -2.34
CA ILE A 152 6.40 -3.10 -2.87
C ILE A 152 6.65 -1.66 -3.30
N ASP A 153 7.60 -1.04 -2.63
CA ASP A 153 8.00 0.34 -2.88
C ASP A 153 9.12 0.43 -3.90
N THR A 154 9.36 1.61 -4.43
CA THR A 154 10.58 1.94 -5.15
C THR A 154 11.75 1.88 -4.18
N ASP A 155 12.84 1.18 -4.55
CA ASP A 155 14.02 1.02 -3.72
C ASP A 155 15.28 0.80 -4.57
N ASN A 156 16.41 1.29 -4.06
CA ASN A 156 17.74 1.11 -4.66
C ASN A 156 18.58 0.18 -3.79
N ILE A 157 18.83 -1.03 -4.25
CA ILE A 157 19.55 -2.06 -3.51
C ILE A 157 20.88 -2.40 -4.21
N GLY A 158 21.90 -1.60 -3.96
CA GLY A 158 23.21 -1.74 -4.57
C GLY A 158 23.20 -1.38 -6.06
N GLU A 159 23.41 -2.37 -6.94
CA GLU A 159 23.37 -2.19 -8.41
C GLU A 159 22.01 -2.59 -9.01
N ARG A 160 21.04 -2.93 -8.18
CA ARG A 160 19.70 -3.35 -8.59
C ARG A 160 18.68 -2.35 -8.12
N GLU A 161 17.61 -2.23 -8.85
CA GLU A 161 16.56 -1.25 -8.62
C GLU A 161 15.19 -1.90 -8.64
N ILE A 162 14.31 -1.39 -7.79
CA ILE A 162 12.87 -1.55 -7.91
C ILE A 162 12.32 -0.16 -8.20
N MET A 163 11.71 0.02 -9.37
CA MET A 163 11.25 1.33 -9.81
C MET A 163 9.84 1.24 -10.41
N TRP A 164 8.87 1.79 -9.71
CA TRP A 164 7.48 1.87 -10.17
C TRP A 164 7.25 3.24 -10.80
N GLY A 165 7.30 3.29 -12.15
CA GLY A 165 7.16 4.54 -12.87
C GLY A 165 8.23 5.57 -12.47
N ASP A 166 7.81 6.69 -11.89
CA ASP A 166 8.68 7.74 -11.34
C ASP A 166 8.55 7.74 -9.81
N SER A 167 9.31 6.85 -9.15
CA SER A 167 9.34 6.71 -7.68
C SER A 167 7.99 6.32 -7.05
N GLY A 168 7.24 5.45 -7.70
CA GLY A 168 5.92 5.01 -7.24
C GLY A 168 5.95 3.80 -6.30
N VAL A 169 4.76 3.27 -6.04
CA VAL A 169 4.52 2.15 -5.14
C VAL A 169 3.48 1.19 -5.71
N ALA A 170 3.68 -0.10 -5.50
CA ALA A 170 2.71 -1.13 -5.87
C ALA A 170 2.05 -1.74 -4.65
N ASN A 171 0.74 -1.88 -4.71
CA ASN A 171 -0.10 -2.38 -3.64
C ASN A 171 -0.97 -3.55 -4.11
N PHE A 172 -1.09 -4.56 -3.25
CA PHE A 172 -1.97 -5.71 -3.45
C PHE A 172 -2.94 -5.80 -2.27
N PHE A 173 -4.24 -5.87 -2.56
CA PHE A 173 -5.28 -5.92 -1.55
C PHE A 173 -6.13 -7.16 -1.66
N ILE A 174 -6.59 -7.65 -0.52
CA ILE A 174 -7.44 -8.83 -0.42
C ILE A 174 -8.51 -8.63 0.66
N SER A 175 -9.67 -9.22 0.48
CA SER A 175 -10.66 -9.23 1.54
C SER A 175 -10.22 -10.13 2.72
N ARG A 176 -10.64 -9.75 3.92
CA ARG A 176 -10.38 -10.55 5.14
C ARG A 176 -10.92 -11.98 5.03
N GLU A 177 -12.03 -12.17 4.34
CA GLU A 177 -12.65 -13.48 4.12
C GLU A 177 -11.80 -14.34 3.18
N ASN A 178 -11.41 -13.80 2.02
CA ASN A 178 -10.56 -14.48 1.05
C ASN A 178 -9.18 -14.83 1.63
N LEU A 179 -8.60 -13.93 2.43
CA LEU A 179 -7.33 -14.18 3.11
C LEU A 179 -7.43 -15.36 4.08
N LYS A 180 -8.50 -15.44 4.89
CA LYS A 180 -8.73 -16.57 5.83
C LYS A 180 -8.90 -17.89 5.10
N GLN A 181 -9.55 -17.86 3.93
CA GLN A 181 -9.77 -19.04 3.10
C GLN A 181 -8.55 -19.38 2.22
N ARG A 182 -7.50 -18.55 2.21
CA ARG A 182 -6.35 -18.64 1.29
C ARG A 182 -6.79 -18.64 -0.18
N ASN A 183 -7.85 -17.88 -0.47
CA ASN A 183 -8.36 -17.68 -1.81
C ASN A 183 -7.74 -16.41 -2.42
N PHE A 184 -6.69 -16.58 -3.22
CA PHE A 184 -5.97 -15.47 -3.86
C PHE A 184 -6.44 -15.24 -5.31
N GLN A 185 -7.63 -15.67 -5.68
CA GLN A 185 -8.18 -15.43 -7.03
C GLN A 185 -8.80 -14.04 -7.17
N ASP A 186 -9.16 -13.42 -6.05
CA ASP A 186 -9.78 -12.11 -5.96
C ASP A 186 -8.85 -11.20 -5.14
N VAL A 187 -7.91 -10.58 -5.82
CA VAL A 187 -6.91 -9.65 -5.29
C VAL A 187 -6.89 -8.43 -6.18
N ILE A 188 -7.00 -7.26 -5.61
CA ILE A 188 -6.76 -6.00 -6.31
C ILE A 188 -5.24 -5.79 -6.38
N TYR A 189 -4.76 -5.46 -7.58
CA TYR A 189 -3.42 -4.94 -7.81
C TYR A 189 -3.50 -3.55 -8.39
N THR A 190 -2.75 -2.66 -7.81
CA THR A 190 -2.56 -1.30 -8.30
C THR A 190 -1.12 -0.86 -8.11
N TRP A 191 -0.69 0.09 -8.90
CA TRP A 191 0.52 0.86 -8.67
C TRP A 191 0.31 2.28 -9.17
N ASP A 192 0.94 3.23 -8.55
CA ASP A 192 0.90 4.64 -8.88
C ASP A 192 2.28 5.26 -8.75
N CYS A 193 2.51 6.38 -9.39
CA CYS A 193 3.75 7.15 -9.34
C CYS A 193 3.47 8.65 -9.48
N CYS A 194 4.47 9.48 -9.23
CA CYS A 194 4.40 10.94 -9.40
C CYS A 194 4.20 11.37 -10.85
#